data_5b3b77ad4da8a4b5097c60b4a161f6c3
#
_entry.id   5b3b77ad4da8a4b5097c60b4a161f6c3
#
_cell.length_a   1.000
_cell.length_b   1.000
_cell.length_c   1.000
_cell.angle_alpha   90.00
_cell.angle_beta   90.00
_cell.angle_gamma   90.00
#
_symmetry.space_group_name_H-M   'P 1'
#
loop_
_entity.id
_entity.type
_entity.pdbx_description
1 polymer ?
#
loop_
_entity_poly.entity_id
_entity_poly.type
_entity_poly.pdbx_seq_one_letter_code
_entity_poly.pdbx_strand_id
1 'polypeptide(L)'
;LMPLEQIEMLYPAPYADALLRYAPERNLDPRFALSIMRQESRYRADVKSNAAARGLMQFITDTADRIAAELGRKNFSQDELYNPEVSVLFGSQYLANLFRLFPDQPPAVAASYNGGETNMSRWLARAKSPEADRYVPEILFSQSKDYVYKVMANYRVYRMIYDERLKAR
;
A
#
# COMPACT_ATOMS: atom_id res chain seq x y z
N LEU A 1 5.91 -24.12 -15.49
CA LEU A 1 5.03 -23.35 -14.60
C LEU A 1 5.49 -23.59 -13.17
N MET A 2 5.62 -22.53 -12.38
CA MET A 2 6.02 -22.63 -10.96
C MET A 2 4.85 -23.26 -10.16
N PRO A 3 5.09 -24.27 -9.30
CA PRO A 3 4.07 -24.84 -8.45
C PRO A 3 3.47 -23.78 -7.50
N LEU A 4 2.18 -23.93 -7.15
CA LEU A 4 1.46 -22.98 -6.30
C LEU A 4 2.16 -22.76 -4.94
N GLU A 5 2.63 -23.82 -4.31
CA GLU A 5 3.37 -23.77 -3.04
C GLU A 5 4.62 -22.87 -3.12
N GLN A 6 5.33 -22.88 -4.23
CA GLN A 6 6.49 -22.00 -4.43
C GLN A 6 6.05 -20.54 -4.63
N ILE A 7 4.92 -20.31 -5.28
CA ILE A 7 4.38 -18.97 -5.43
C ILE A 7 3.96 -18.41 -4.06
N GLU A 8 3.30 -19.22 -3.22
CA GLU A 8 2.92 -18.84 -1.85
C GLU A 8 4.14 -18.49 -0.99
N MET A 9 5.25 -19.21 -1.14
CA MET A 9 6.51 -18.89 -0.46
C MET A 9 7.08 -17.52 -0.87
N LEU A 10 6.91 -17.12 -2.13
CA LEU A 10 7.36 -15.83 -2.66
C LEU A 10 6.37 -14.68 -2.33
N TYR A 11 5.11 -15.02 -2.09
CA TYR A 11 4.01 -14.11 -1.78
C TYR A 11 3.27 -14.56 -0.50
N PRO A 12 3.96 -14.59 0.64
CA PRO A 12 3.31 -14.95 1.90
C PRO A 12 2.28 -13.89 2.31
N ALA A 13 1.36 -14.27 3.18
CA ALA A 13 0.42 -13.35 3.81
C ALA A 13 0.75 -13.19 5.32
N PRO A 14 1.89 -12.59 5.66
CA PRO A 14 2.24 -12.34 7.05
C PRO A 14 1.34 -11.25 7.64
N TYR A 15 1.24 -11.22 8.96
CA TYR A 15 0.43 -10.24 9.69
C TYR A 15 -1.06 -10.27 9.31
N ALA A 16 -1.56 -11.43 8.89
CA ALA A 16 -2.95 -11.61 8.44
C ALA A 16 -3.97 -11.16 9.48
N ASP A 17 -3.73 -11.44 10.77
CA ASP A 17 -4.63 -11.03 11.86
C ASP A 17 -4.80 -9.52 11.93
N ALA A 18 -3.71 -8.74 11.85
CA ALA A 18 -3.76 -7.29 11.85
C ALA A 18 -4.42 -6.76 10.56
N LEU A 19 -4.07 -7.32 9.40
CA LEU A 19 -4.67 -6.94 8.11
C LEU A 19 -6.17 -7.18 8.10
N LEU A 20 -6.63 -8.34 8.56
CA LEU A 20 -8.05 -8.68 8.61
C LEU A 20 -8.83 -7.90 9.68
N ARG A 21 -8.13 -7.38 10.70
CA ARG A 21 -8.72 -6.49 11.71
C ARG A 21 -9.00 -5.11 11.15
N TYR A 22 -8.06 -4.51 10.43
CA TYR A 22 -8.10 -3.09 10.06
C TYR A 22 -8.53 -2.79 8.63
N ALA A 23 -8.26 -3.67 7.68
CA ALA A 23 -8.54 -3.40 6.27
C ALA A 23 -10.05 -3.52 5.92
N PRO A 24 -10.77 -4.59 6.30
CA PRO A 24 -12.18 -4.76 5.90
C PRO A 24 -13.11 -3.65 6.42
N GLU A 25 -12.91 -3.18 7.65
CA GLU A 25 -13.72 -2.09 8.23
C GLU A 25 -13.53 -0.75 7.50
N ARG A 26 -12.48 -0.63 6.67
CA ARG A 26 -12.16 0.52 5.83
C ARG A 26 -12.44 0.28 4.35
N ASN A 27 -13.16 -0.78 4.01
CA ASN A 27 -13.40 -1.22 2.63
C ASN A 27 -12.11 -1.38 1.81
N LEU A 28 -11.02 -1.76 2.48
CA LEU A 28 -9.73 -2.00 1.86
C LEU A 28 -9.53 -3.49 1.65
N ASP A 29 -9.17 -3.87 0.43
CA ASP A 29 -8.76 -5.24 0.14
C ASP A 29 -7.40 -5.53 0.82
N PRO A 30 -7.32 -6.48 1.77
CA PRO A 30 -6.06 -6.79 2.45
C PRO A 30 -4.96 -7.28 1.50
N ARG A 31 -5.32 -7.85 0.35
CA ARG A 31 -4.36 -8.26 -0.69
C ARG A 31 -3.68 -7.07 -1.34
N PHE A 32 -4.38 -5.93 -1.44
CA PHE A 32 -3.77 -4.68 -1.92
C PHE A 32 -2.78 -4.12 -0.89
N ALA A 33 -3.15 -4.12 0.39
CA ALA A 33 -2.24 -3.71 1.48
C ALA A 33 -0.97 -4.59 1.51
N LEU A 34 -1.10 -5.91 1.33
CA LEU A 34 0.05 -6.82 1.18
C LEU A 34 0.93 -6.48 -0.02
N SER A 35 0.33 -6.06 -1.12
CA SER A 35 1.06 -5.68 -2.33
C SER A 35 1.94 -4.45 -2.12
N ILE A 36 1.43 -3.47 -1.38
CA ILE A 36 2.19 -2.30 -0.92
C ILE A 36 3.29 -2.73 0.05
N MET A 37 2.95 -3.49 1.10
CA MET A 37 3.90 -3.96 2.11
C MET A 37 5.07 -4.73 1.49
N ARG A 38 4.78 -5.60 0.52
CA ARG A 38 5.81 -6.34 -0.21
C ARG A 38 6.77 -5.40 -0.94
N GLN A 39 6.24 -4.37 -1.59
CA GLN A 39 7.06 -3.40 -2.32
C GLN A 39 7.86 -2.50 -1.39
N GLU A 40 7.29 -2.09 -0.24
CA GLU A 40 7.92 -1.14 0.68
C GLU A 40 9.02 -1.77 1.54
N SER A 41 8.78 -2.91 2.13
CA SER A 41 9.68 -3.48 3.16
C SER A 41 10.06 -4.93 2.94
N ARG A 42 9.44 -5.63 1.99
CA ARG A 42 9.46 -7.10 1.89
C ARG A 42 9.11 -7.75 3.24
N TYR A 43 8.05 -7.22 3.88
CA TYR A 43 7.49 -7.68 5.15
C TYR A 43 8.41 -7.52 6.37
N ARG A 44 9.47 -6.71 6.29
CA ARG A 44 10.39 -6.48 7.41
C ARG A 44 9.92 -5.27 8.23
N ALA A 45 9.60 -5.52 9.49
CA ALA A 45 9.06 -4.51 10.39
C ALA A 45 10.10 -3.48 10.86
N ASP A 46 11.38 -3.84 10.84
CA ASP A 46 12.51 -3.07 11.38
C ASP A 46 13.19 -2.15 10.35
N VAL A 47 12.64 -2.05 9.15
CA VAL A 47 13.28 -1.28 8.07
C VAL A 47 13.10 0.23 8.29
N LYS A 48 14.21 0.95 8.14
CA LYS A 48 14.26 2.40 8.01
C LYS A 48 15.00 2.77 6.73
N SER A 49 14.36 3.58 5.88
CA SER A 49 14.99 4.05 4.64
C SER A 49 15.91 5.24 4.88
N ASN A 50 16.71 5.62 3.86
CA ASN A 50 17.52 6.83 3.88
C ASN A 50 16.68 8.11 4.02
N ALA A 51 15.43 8.09 3.56
CA ALA A 51 14.46 9.18 3.73
C ALA A 51 13.69 9.10 5.06
N ALA A 52 14.19 8.31 6.02
CA ALA A 52 13.59 8.09 7.34
C ALA A 52 12.17 7.49 7.32
N ALA A 53 11.77 6.84 6.24
CA ALA A 53 10.55 6.04 6.22
C ALA A 53 10.73 4.79 7.08
N ARG A 54 9.70 4.41 7.87
CA ARG A 54 9.81 3.38 8.91
C ARG A 54 8.76 2.28 8.76
N GLY A 55 9.18 1.06 9.09
CA GLY A 55 8.32 -0.09 9.31
C GLY A 55 7.81 -0.77 8.05
N LEU A 56 6.86 -1.66 8.23
CA LEU A 56 6.30 -2.50 7.17
C LEU A 56 5.78 -1.71 5.97
N MET A 57 5.17 -0.55 6.22
CA MET A 57 4.48 0.28 5.23
C MET A 57 5.28 1.53 4.86
N GLN A 58 6.48 1.70 5.40
CA GLN A 58 7.42 2.77 5.08
C GLN A 58 6.83 4.18 5.17
N PHE A 59 6.27 4.51 6.33
CA PHE A 59 5.75 5.85 6.59
C PHE A 59 6.86 6.87 6.79
N ILE A 60 6.77 7.98 6.08
CA ILE A 60 7.54 9.20 6.37
C ILE A 60 6.87 9.99 7.50
N THR A 61 7.64 10.81 8.21
CA THR A 61 7.20 11.52 9.42
C THR A 61 5.92 12.30 9.23
N ASP A 62 5.84 13.19 8.24
CA ASP A 62 4.68 14.07 8.03
C ASP A 62 3.38 13.27 7.75
N THR A 63 3.48 12.20 6.96
CA THR A 63 2.34 11.35 6.68
C THR A 63 1.91 10.58 7.92
N ALA A 64 2.88 10.05 8.69
CA ALA A 64 2.59 9.34 9.93
C ALA A 64 1.91 10.24 10.97
N ASP A 65 2.38 11.47 11.14
CA ASP A 65 1.79 12.44 12.07
C ASP A 65 0.35 12.78 11.69
N ARG A 66 0.08 12.98 10.40
CA ARG A 66 -1.27 13.22 9.88
C ARG A 66 -2.20 12.03 10.16
N ILE A 67 -1.75 10.82 9.87
CA ILE A 67 -2.54 9.60 10.12
C ILE A 67 -2.73 9.37 11.62
N ALA A 68 -1.72 9.61 12.45
CA ALA A 68 -1.84 9.53 13.91
C ALA A 68 -2.92 10.49 14.44
N ALA A 69 -2.96 11.73 13.93
CA ALA A 69 -4.00 12.71 14.27
C ALA A 69 -5.40 12.24 13.86
N GLU A 70 -5.56 11.70 12.65
CA GLU A 70 -6.83 11.13 12.18
C GLU A 70 -7.31 9.97 13.07
N LEU A 71 -6.39 9.15 13.55
CA LEU A 71 -6.67 8.02 14.44
C LEU A 71 -6.82 8.42 15.93
N GLY A 72 -6.70 9.72 16.26
CA GLY A 72 -6.81 10.22 17.63
C GLY A 72 -5.64 9.85 18.54
N ARG A 73 -4.49 9.50 17.98
CA ARG A 73 -3.28 9.10 18.75
C ARG A 73 -2.46 10.33 19.13
N LYS A 74 -2.80 10.96 20.25
CA LYS A 74 -2.19 12.23 20.69
C LYS A 74 -0.71 12.15 21.07
N ASN A 75 -0.24 10.97 21.52
CA ASN A 75 1.14 10.75 22.01
C ASN A 75 1.90 9.80 21.09
N PHE A 76 1.61 9.85 19.79
CA PHE A 76 2.26 8.98 18.82
C PHE A 76 3.76 9.30 18.71
N SER A 77 4.58 8.24 18.72
CA SER A 77 6.01 8.30 18.43
C SER A 77 6.31 7.57 17.12
N GLN A 78 7.20 8.14 16.31
CA GLN A 78 7.60 7.57 15.03
C GLN A 78 8.14 6.13 15.15
N ASP A 79 8.74 5.79 16.29
CA ASP A 79 9.28 4.44 16.54
C ASP A 79 8.19 3.38 16.75
N GLU A 80 6.95 3.79 17.02
CA GLU A 80 5.80 2.86 17.06
C GLU A 80 5.55 2.20 15.69
N LEU A 81 6.00 2.82 14.59
CA LEU A 81 5.87 2.25 13.24
C LEU A 81 6.69 0.98 13.01
N TYR A 82 7.63 0.66 13.90
CA TYR A 82 8.32 -0.64 13.90
C TYR A 82 7.46 -1.77 14.50
N ASN A 83 6.36 -1.43 15.19
CA ASN A 83 5.37 -2.39 15.61
C ASN A 83 4.50 -2.77 14.40
N PRO A 84 4.43 -4.06 14.01
CA PRO A 84 3.66 -4.49 12.85
C PRO A 84 2.19 -4.08 12.90
N GLU A 85 1.55 -4.18 14.05
CA GLU A 85 0.14 -3.86 14.21
C GLU A 85 -0.13 -2.36 13.99
N VAL A 86 0.74 -1.50 14.52
CA VAL A 86 0.66 -0.04 14.31
C VAL A 86 0.88 0.29 12.84
N SER A 87 1.88 -0.32 12.22
CA SER A 87 2.18 -0.09 10.80
C SER A 87 1.03 -0.51 9.90
N VAL A 88 0.40 -1.64 10.17
CA VAL A 88 -0.77 -2.14 9.42
C VAL A 88 -1.99 -1.23 9.64
N LEU A 89 -2.25 -0.79 10.86
CA LEU A 89 -3.34 0.17 11.15
C LEU A 89 -3.15 1.47 10.36
N PHE A 90 -1.96 2.06 10.43
CA PHE A 90 -1.64 3.31 9.73
C PHE A 90 -1.73 3.12 8.21
N GLY A 91 -1.17 2.04 7.69
CA GLY A 91 -1.24 1.70 6.27
C GLY A 91 -2.67 1.52 5.78
N SER A 92 -3.50 0.81 6.55
CA SER A 92 -4.91 0.61 6.22
C SER A 92 -5.69 1.93 6.20
N GLN A 93 -5.44 2.82 7.16
CA GLN A 93 -6.06 4.15 7.20
C GLN A 93 -5.63 5.01 6.01
N TYR A 94 -4.33 5.07 5.72
CA TYR A 94 -3.83 5.89 4.62
C TYR A 94 -4.30 5.37 3.27
N LEU A 95 -4.25 4.07 3.03
CA LEU A 95 -4.75 3.47 1.79
C LEU A 95 -6.26 3.71 1.61
N ALA A 96 -7.05 3.61 2.67
CA ALA A 96 -8.47 3.94 2.63
C ALA A 96 -8.71 5.42 2.26
N ASN A 97 -7.91 6.34 2.79
CA ASN A 97 -7.95 7.75 2.42
C ASN A 97 -7.66 7.94 0.92
N LEU A 98 -6.65 7.27 0.40
CA LEU A 98 -6.29 7.34 -1.02
C LEU A 98 -7.37 6.75 -1.92
N PHE A 99 -8.00 5.63 -1.53
CA PHE A 99 -9.13 5.07 -2.29
C PHE A 99 -10.38 5.97 -2.26
N ARG A 100 -10.56 6.80 -1.24
CA ARG A 100 -11.61 7.84 -1.27
C ARG A 100 -11.33 8.94 -2.29
N LEU A 101 -10.06 9.29 -2.50
CA LEU A 101 -9.65 10.25 -3.54
C LEU A 101 -9.69 9.65 -4.95
N PHE A 102 -9.36 8.39 -5.07
CA PHE A 102 -9.27 7.68 -6.34
C PHE A 102 -10.08 6.37 -6.30
N PRO A 103 -11.43 6.46 -6.26
CA PRO A 103 -12.31 5.29 -6.15
C PRO A 103 -12.09 4.32 -7.32
N ASP A 104 -12.03 3.03 -7.02
CA ASP A 104 -11.85 1.95 -8.02
C ASP A 104 -10.61 2.10 -8.91
N GLN A 105 -9.58 2.84 -8.44
CA GLN A 105 -8.35 3.09 -9.18
C GLN A 105 -7.09 2.66 -8.41
N PRO A 106 -6.87 1.34 -8.21
CA PRO A 106 -5.68 0.86 -7.51
C PRO A 106 -4.34 1.38 -8.05
N PRO A 107 -4.13 1.54 -9.38
CA PRO A 107 -2.89 2.13 -9.89
C PRO A 107 -2.68 3.58 -9.43
N ALA A 108 -3.73 4.39 -9.38
CA ALA A 108 -3.66 5.76 -8.89
C ALA A 108 -3.36 5.82 -7.38
N VAL A 109 -3.93 4.90 -6.61
CA VAL A 109 -3.63 4.74 -5.18
C VAL A 109 -2.17 4.35 -4.97
N ALA A 110 -1.64 3.40 -5.73
CA ALA A 110 -0.23 3.01 -5.68
C ALA A 110 0.69 4.19 -6.05
N ALA A 111 0.38 4.92 -7.11
CA ALA A 111 1.13 6.11 -7.52
C ALA A 111 1.13 7.19 -6.43
N SER A 112 -0.02 7.40 -5.77
CA SER A 112 -0.18 8.35 -4.68
C SER A 112 0.62 7.95 -3.44
N TYR A 113 0.64 6.66 -3.12
CA TYR A 113 1.39 6.14 -1.98
C TYR A 113 2.89 6.45 -2.10
N ASN A 114 3.46 6.30 -3.29
CA ASN A 114 4.87 6.54 -3.57
C ASN A 114 5.17 8.01 -3.89
N GLY A 115 4.37 8.64 -4.73
CA GLY A 115 4.65 9.97 -5.29
C GLY A 115 3.81 11.12 -4.73
N GLY A 116 2.86 10.82 -3.83
CA GLY A 116 1.94 11.77 -3.22
C GLY A 116 0.65 11.99 -4.02
N GLU A 117 -0.45 12.20 -3.31
CA GLU A 117 -1.78 12.37 -3.88
C GLU A 117 -1.91 13.64 -4.73
N THR A 118 -1.19 14.70 -4.39
CA THR A 118 -1.18 15.95 -5.17
C THR A 118 -0.58 15.74 -6.56
N ASN A 119 0.53 15.02 -6.62
CA ASN A 119 1.15 14.68 -7.91
C ASN A 119 0.25 13.77 -8.74
N MET A 120 -0.37 12.76 -8.11
CA MET A 120 -1.28 11.86 -8.82
C MET A 120 -2.47 12.62 -9.40
N SER A 121 -3.07 13.53 -8.65
CA SER A 121 -4.18 14.38 -9.13
C SER A 121 -3.78 15.19 -10.37
N ARG A 122 -2.55 15.71 -10.40
CA ARG A 122 -2.00 16.44 -11.57
C ARG A 122 -1.80 15.52 -12.76
N TRP A 123 -1.27 14.32 -12.55
CA TRP A 123 -1.07 13.35 -13.64
C TRP A 123 -2.40 12.88 -14.23
N LEU A 124 -3.40 12.63 -13.37
CA LEU A 124 -4.74 12.24 -13.81
C LEU A 124 -5.42 13.35 -14.61
N ALA A 125 -5.32 14.61 -14.17
CA ALA A 125 -5.85 15.76 -14.88
C ALA A 125 -5.17 15.94 -16.25
N ARG A 126 -3.87 15.68 -16.35
CA ARG A 126 -3.11 15.72 -17.60
C ARG A 126 -3.53 14.61 -18.57
N ALA A 127 -3.76 13.41 -18.06
CA ALA A 127 -4.22 12.29 -18.89
C ALA A 127 -5.62 12.49 -19.46
N LYS A 128 -6.43 13.32 -18.81
CA LYS A 128 -7.84 13.60 -19.18
C LYS A 128 -8.69 12.33 -19.30
N SER A 129 -8.32 11.28 -18.57
CA SER A 129 -9.00 9.98 -18.59
C SER A 129 -8.82 9.27 -17.26
N PRO A 130 -9.87 8.62 -16.71
CA PRO A 130 -9.76 7.77 -15.53
C PRO A 130 -9.23 6.37 -15.84
N GLU A 131 -8.99 6.05 -17.12
CA GLU A 131 -8.51 4.72 -17.54
C GLU A 131 -7.02 4.57 -17.27
N ALA A 132 -6.65 3.46 -16.58
CA ALA A 132 -5.29 3.23 -16.13
C ALA A 132 -4.26 3.18 -17.26
N ASP A 133 -4.61 2.60 -18.39
CA ASP A 133 -3.74 2.54 -19.58
C ASP A 133 -3.45 3.93 -20.17
N ARG A 134 -4.27 4.92 -19.85
CA ARG A 134 -4.08 6.31 -20.27
C ARG A 134 -3.34 7.16 -19.25
N TYR A 135 -3.68 7.06 -17.94
CA TYR A 135 -3.03 7.94 -16.96
C TYR A 135 -1.69 7.39 -16.42
N VAL A 136 -1.50 6.06 -16.36
CA VAL A 136 -0.22 5.50 -15.86
C VAL A 136 0.98 5.94 -16.71
N PRO A 137 0.90 5.98 -18.06
CA PRO A 137 1.97 6.56 -18.88
C PRO A 137 2.30 8.02 -18.57
N GLU A 138 1.30 8.80 -18.11
CA GLU A 138 1.46 10.23 -17.77
C GLU A 138 2.11 10.48 -16.41
N ILE A 139 2.41 9.45 -15.64
CA ILE A 139 3.16 9.56 -14.39
C ILE A 139 4.58 10.02 -14.73
N LEU A 140 4.92 11.25 -14.32
CA LEU A 140 6.20 11.87 -14.70
C LEU A 140 7.40 11.34 -13.92
N PHE A 141 7.18 10.90 -12.67
CA PHE A 141 8.25 10.31 -11.88
C PHE A 141 8.46 8.86 -12.29
N SER A 142 9.60 8.56 -12.92
CA SER A 142 9.93 7.20 -13.35
C SER A 142 9.90 6.19 -12.21
N GLN A 143 10.35 6.60 -11.03
CA GLN A 143 10.29 5.78 -9.82
C GLN A 143 8.85 5.43 -9.42
N SER A 144 7.95 6.42 -9.44
CA SER A 144 6.54 6.19 -9.11
C SER A 144 5.84 5.33 -10.17
N LYS A 145 6.17 5.52 -11.44
CA LYS A 145 5.66 4.69 -12.53
C LYS A 145 6.09 3.22 -12.37
N ASP A 146 7.35 2.97 -12.12
CA ASP A 146 7.90 1.63 -11.87
C ASP A 146 7.26 0.99 -10.61
N TYR A 147 7.08 1.78 -9.56
CA TYR A 147 6.38 1.37 -8.35
C TYR A 147 4.94 0.89 -8.64
N VAL A 148 4.19 1.63 -9.45
CA VAL A 148 2.83 1.22 -9.86
C VAL A 148 2.83 -0.13 -10.54
N TYR A 149 3.71 -0.35 -11.51
CA TYR A 149 3.80 -1.64 -12.20
C TYR A 149 4.12 -2.79 -11.24
N LYS A 150 5.05 -2.59 -10.31
CA LYS A 150 5.43 -3.59 -9.32
C LYS A 150 4.30 -3.91 -8.34
N VAL A 151 3.65 -2.88 -7.79
CA VAL A 151 2.51 -3.06 -6.89
C VAL A 151 1.35 -3.77 -7.59
N MET A 152 1.02 -3.36 -8.80
CA MET A 152 -0.08 -3.98 -9.55
C MET A 152 0.22 -5.44 -9.94
N ALA A 153 1.49 -5.75 -10.26
CA ALA A 153 1.92 -7.13 -10.48
C ALA A 153 1.79 -7.96 -9.19
N ASN A 154 2.25 -7.45 -8.06
CA ASN A 154 2.07 -8.09 -6.75
C ASN A 154 0.58 -8.32 -6.44
N TYR A 155 -0.26 -7.31 -6.64
CA TYR A 155 -1.68 -7.40 -6.35
C TYR A 155 -2.39 -8.45 -7.20
N ARG A 156 -2.02 -8.55 -8.47
CA ARG A 156 -2.54 -9.62 -9.36
C ARG A 156 -2.20 -11.00 -8.81
N VAL A 157 -0.96 -11.23 -8.40
CA VAL A 157 -0.54 -12.52 -7.83
C VAL A 157 -1.29 -12.81 -6.54
N TYR A 158 -1.37 -11.86 -5.60
CA TYR A 158 -2.12 -12.04 -4.35
C TYR A 158 -3.58 -12.41 -4.59
N ARG A 159 -4.24 -11.79 -5.56
CA ARG A 159 -5.61 -12.12 -5.93
C ARG A 159 -5.76 -13.52 -6.55
N MET A 160 -4.74 -14.02 -7.19
CA MET A 160 -4.74 -15.38 -7.76
C MET A 160 -4.64 -16.45 -6.68
N ILE A 161 -3.81 -16.22 -5.66
CA ILE A 161 -3.47 -17.25 -4.66
C ILE A 161 -4.24 -17.15 -3.35
N TYR A 162 -4.83 -16.00 -3.04
CA TYR A 162 -5.61 -15.79 -1.83
C TYR A 162 -7.01 -15.25 -2.12
N ASP A 163 -7.96 -15.62 -1.26
CA ASP A 163 -9.26 -14.95 -1.17
C ASP A 163 -9.17 -13.63 -0.37
N GLU A 164 -10.29 -12.94 -0.20
CA GLU A 164 -10.37 -11.68 0.54
C GLU A 164 -10.12 -11.81 2.05
N ARG A 165 -10.13 -13.04 2.56
CA ARG A 165 -9.80 -13.38 3.94
C ARG A 165 -8.38 -13.91 4.09
N LEU A 166 -7.56 -13.74 3.06
CA LEU A 166 -6.18 -14.20 3.01
C LEU A 166 -6.02 -15.72 3.21
N LYS A 167 -7.04 -16.49 2.85
CA LYS A 167 -6.95 -17.95 2.77
C LYS A 167 -6.47 -18.35 1.39
N ALA A 168 -5.55 -19.31 1.34
CA ALA A 168 -5.08 -19.90 0.09
C ALA A 168 -6.27 -20.51 -0.70
N ARG A 169 -6.25 -20.34 -2.02
CA ARG A 169 -7.27 -20.87 -2.95
C ARG A 169 -6.94 -22.27 -3.40
#